data_7f966984ad97bfe3d4162b5b779e4884
#
_entry.id   7f966984ad97bfe3d4162b5b779e4884
#
_cell.length_a   1.000
_cell.length_b   1.000
_cell.length_c   1.000
_cell.angle_alpha   90.00
_cell.angle_beta   90.00
_cell.angle_gamma   90.00
#
_symmetry.space_group_name_H-M   'P 1'
#
loop_
_entity.id
_entity.type
_entity.pdbx_description
1 polymer ?
#
loop_
_entity_poly.entity_id
_entity_poly.type
_entity_poly.pdbx_seq_one_letter_code
_entity_poly.pdbx_strand_id
1 'polypeptide(L)'
;STKIMHQNAAQTVAEIDAFAKELAKKYGGIRTTDEAGLALMQGARAARQRYTNTIDQMYNRVNIGLNQDISSQAKHTQEFVKKYTAQSKTATGEDTLKPVMEMAAKVLADADAGVLNYNNLKNFRTFLRENEASATAAGAKLDATGRKMKELYSYISLDLADLVEDAGNDVSRLAFKEANEYVAKMQGELGAITYLDNVIAKGDVTANKALKYV
;
A
#
# COMPACT_ATOMS: atom_id res chain seq x y z
N SER A 1 -13.27 4.76 -15.51
CA SER A 1 -12.42 4.78 -14.30
C SER A 1 -12.70 5.98 -13.40
N THR A 2 -12.94 7.17 -13.95
CA THR A 2 -13.25 8.40 -13.19
C THR A 2 -14.55 8.28 -12.37
N LYS A 3 -15.55 7.57 -12.88
CA LYS A 3 -16.84 7.36 -12.22
C LYS A 3 -16.73 6.49 -10.96
N ILE A 4 -15.83 5.50 -10.97
CA ILE A 4 -15.55 4.63 -9.82
C ILE A 4 -14.78 5.40 -8.73
N MET A 5 -13.86 6.29 -9.12
CA MET A 5 -13.15 7.15 -8.17
C MET A 5 -14.08 8.14 -7.46
N HIS A 6 -15.05 8.71 -8.18
CA HIS A 6 -16.06 9.60 -7.59
C HIS A 6 -17.03 8.86 -6.66
N GLN A 7 -17.43 7.63 -7.00
CA GLN A 7 -18.30 6.82 -6.13
C GLN A 7 -17.58 6.40 -4.85
N ASN A 8 -16.31 6.01 -4.92
CA ASN A 8 -15.51 5.66 -3.74
C ASN A 8 -15.26 6.89 -2.86
N ALA A 9 -14.98 8.06 -3.45
CA ALA A 9 -14.83 9.31 -2.70
C ALA A 9 -16.13 9.70 -1.98
N ALA A 10 -17.28 9.60 -2.65
CA ALA A 10 -18.57 9.90 -2.05
C ALA A 10 -18.93 8.94 -0.90
N GLN A 11 -18.59 7.66 -1.03
CA GLN A 11 -18.80 6.66 0.01
C GLN A 11 -17.90 6.92 1.22
N THR A 12 -16.64 7.27 0.99
CA THR A 12 -15.69 7.64 2.05
C THR A 12 -16.13 8.90 2.78
N VAL A 13 -16.63 9.91 2.06
CA VAL A 13 -17.21 11.13 2.66
C VAL A 13 -18.41 10.79 3.54
N ALA A 14 -19.30 9.92 3.08
CA ALA A 14 -20.48 9.48 3.84
C ALA A 14 -20.09 8.72 5.11
N GLU A 15 -19.05 7.88 5.06
CA GLU A 15 -18.53 7.16 6.23
C GLU A 15 -17.86 8.08 7.23
N ILE A 16 -17.11 9.09 6.76
CA ILE A 16 -16.51 10.13 7.60
C ILE A 16 -17.60 10.98 8.26
N ASP A 17 -18.65 11.36 7.53
CA ASP A 17 -19.77 12.12 8.08
C ASP A 17 -20.55 11.31 9.11
N ALA A 18 -20.82 10.03 8.86
CA ALA A 18 -21.44 9.11 9.81
C ALA A 18 -20.59 8.96 11.08
N PHE A 19 -19.28 8.82 10.94
CA PHE A 19 -18.34 8.71 12.04
C PHE A 19 -18.27 10.02 12.86
N ALA A 20 -18.25 11.18 12.19
CA ALA A 20 -18.27 12.49 12.86
C ALA A 20 -19.58 12.70 13.65
N LYS A 21 -20.73 12.27 13.11
CA LYS A 21 -22.01 12.29 13.78
C LYS A 21 -22.06 11.36 14.99
N GLU A 22 -21.46 10.18 14.89
CA GLU A 22 -21.38 9.22 16.00
C GLU A 22 -20.47 9.74 17.11
N LEU A 23 -19.34 10.35 16.77
CA LEU A 23 -18.45 11.03 17.72
C LEU A 23 -19.17 12.21 18.41
N ALA A 24 -19.87 13.05 17.67
CA ALA A 24 -20.63 14.16 18.22
C ALA A 24 -21.71 13.67 19.20
N LYS A 25 -22.36 12.54 18.90
CA LYS A 25 -23.36 11.92 19.77
C LYS A 25 -22.75 11.29 21.03
N LYS A 26 -21.56 10.68 20.90
CA LYS A 26 -20.88 9.96 22.00
C LYS A 26 -20.21 10.89 22.98
N TYR A 27 -19.71 12.04 22.55
CA TYR A 27 -18.90 12.97 23.35
C TYR A 27 -19.61 14.30 23.67
N GLY A 28 -20.91 14.37 23.52
CA GLY A 28 -21.71 15.51 24.01
C GLY A 28 -21.58 16.81 23.22
N GLY A 29 -21.26 16.70 21.95
CA GLY A 29 -21.17 17.82 21.01
C GLY A 29 -19.75 18.37 20.87
N ILE A 30 -19.29 18.42 19.64
CA ILE A 30 -18.03 19.08 19.26
C ILE A 30 -18.24 20.58 19.44
N ARG A 31 -17.55 21.17 20.38
CA ARG A 31 -17.76 22.59 20.75
C ARG A 31 -17.00 23.56 19.87
N THR A 32 -15.90 23.11 19.24
CA THR A 32 -15.06 23.93 18.36
C THR A 32 -14.68 23.20 17.09
N THR A 33 -14.33 23.95 16.05
CA THR A 33 -13.83 23.43 14.77
C THR A 33 -12.50 22.68 14.95
N ASP A 34 -11.69 23.08 15.93
CA ASP A 34 -10.41 22.43 16.22
C ASP A 34 -10.61 21.06 16.87
N GLU A 35 -11.59 20.94 17.77
CA GLU A 35 -11.98 19.64 18.35
C GLU A 35 -12.53 18.68 17.29
N ALA A 36 -13.30 19.19 16.32
CA ALA A 36 -13.78 18.41 15.19
C ALA A 36 -12.64 17.90 14.32
N GLY A 37 -11.69 18.77 13.99
CA GLY A 37 -10.50 18.41 13.22
C GLY A 37 -9.63 17.38 13.92
N LEU A 38 -9.43 17.52 15.23
CA LEU A 38 -8.67 16.58 16.05
C LEU A 38 -9.37 15.20 16.11
N ALA A 39 -10.68 15.17 16.30
CA ALA A 39 -11.48 13.94 16.32
C ALA A 39 -11.44 13.22 14.96
N LEU A 40 -11.53 13.97 13.86
CA LEU A 40 -11.42 13.44 12.50
C LEU A 40 -10.05 12.79 12.25
N MET A 41 -8.97 13.46 12.67
CA MET A 41 -7.61 12.96 12.57
C MET A 41 -7.40 11.69 13.39
N GLN A 42 -7.89 11.66 14.62
CA GLN A 42 -7.81 10.46 15.47
C GLN A 42 -8.58 9.30 14.87
N GLY A 43 -9.77 9.56 14.30
CA GLY A 43 -10.57 8.57 13.61
C GLY A 43 -9.88 8.00 12.37
N ALA A 44 -9.28 8.86 11.55
CA ALA A 44 -8.51 8.46 10.37
C ALA A 44 -7.31 7.59 10.75
N ARG A 45 -6.55 7.98 11.77
CA ARG A 45 -5.43 7.18 12.29
C ARG A 45 -5.88 5.81 12.83
N ALA A 46 -6.98 5.78 13.59
CA ALA A 46 -7.54 4.54 14.10
C ALA A 46 -8.04 3.62 12.98
N ALA A 47 -8.67 4.17 11.93
CA ALA A 47 -9.09 3.42 10.75
C ALA A 47 -7.89 2.83 10.00
N ARG A 48 -6.83 3.63 9.79
CA ARG A 48 -5.58 3.17 9.17
C ARG A 48 -4.92 2.05 9.99
N GLN A 49 -4.88 2.20 11.31
CA GLN A 49 -4.31 1.16 12.18
C GLN A 49 -5.11 -0.14 12.11
N ARG A 50 -6.45 -0.07 12.15
CA ARG A 50 -7.31 -1.26 11.98
C ARG A 50 -7.07 -1.94 10.65
N TYR A 51 -6.99 -1.17 9.56
CA TYR A 51 -6.70 -1.70 8.25
C TYR A 51 -5.35 -2.42 8.20
N THR A 52 -4.28 -1.79 8.71
CA THR A 52 -2.95 -2.40 8.76
C THR A 52 -2.96 -3.71 9.56
N ASN A 53 -3.56 -3.69 10.76
CA ASN A 53 -3.67 -4.87 11.59
C ASN A 53 -4.45 -6.01 10.90
N THR A 54 -5.56 -5.67 10.21
CA THR A 54 -6.36 -6.66 9.48
C THR A 54 -5.57 -7.29 8.35
N ILE A 55 -4.86 -6.48 7.56
CA ILE A 55 -4.01 -6.97 6.47
C ILE A 55 -2.90 -7.87 7.00
N ASP A 56 -2.23 -7.46 8.07
CA ASP A 56 -1.16 -8.27 8.67
C ASP A 56 -1.69 -9.61 9.14
N GLN A 57 -2.86 -9.63 9.77
CA GLN A 57 -3.51 -10.88 10.18
C GLN A 57 -3.87 -11.77 8.97
N MET A 58 -4.40 -11.18 7.90
CA MET A 58 -4.77 -11.93 6.69
C MET A 58 -3.53 -12.54 6.03
N TYR A 59 -2.46 -11.78 5.85
CA TYR A 59 -1.21 -12.31 5.28
C TYR A 59 -0.50 -13.29 6.23
N ASN A 60 -0.65 -13.16 7.54
CA ASN A 60 -0.12 -14.14 8.49
C ASN A 60 -0.83 -15.50 8.41
N ARG A 61 -2.14 -15.52 8.05
CA ARG A 61 -2.85 -16.77 7.77
C ARG A 61 -2.27 -17.55 6.60
N VAL A 62 -1.74 -16.85 5.59
CA VAL A 62 -1.07 -17.49 4.46
C VAL A 62 0.12 -18.33 4.93
N ASN A 63 0.90 -17.81 5.89
CA ASN A 63 2.06 -18.51 6.45
C ASN A 63 1.74 -19.86 7.07
N ILE A 64 0.54 -20.05 7.63
CA ILE A 64 0.15 -21.29 8.34
C ILE A 64 0.13 -22.49 7.39
N GLY A 65 -0.23 -22.27 6.11
CA GLY A 65 -0.33 -23.33 5.12
C GLY A 65 0.85 -23.44 4.17
N LEU A 66 1.91 -22.62 4.36
CA LEU A 66 3.06 -22.58 3.47
C LEU A 66 4.18 -23.52 3.93
N ASN A 67 4.81 -24.20 2.98
CA ASN A 67 6.10 -24.80 3.20
C ASN A 67 7.18 -23.71 3.22
N GLN A 68 7.75 -23.46 4.39
CA GLN A 68 8.72 -22.38 4.62
C GLN A 68 10.12 -22.67 4.03
N ASP A 69 10.38 -23.89 3.62
CA ASP A 69 11.65 -24.30 3.00
C ASP A 69 11.68 -23.97 1.49
N ILE A 70 10.54 -23.60 0.94
CA ILE A 70 10.45 -23.23 -0.48
C ILE A 70 10.78 -21.73 -0.65
N SER A 71 11.72 -21.48 -1.56
CA SER A 71 12.18 -20.15 -1.95
C SER A 71 11.70 -19.81 -3.36
N SER A 72 11.35 -18.55 -3.59
CA SER A 72 11.00 -18.04 -4.91
C SER A 72 12.23 -17.96 -5.81
N GLN A 73 12.06 -18.33 -7.08
CA GLN A 73 13.05 -18.09 -8.12
C GLN A 73 13.02 -16.66 -8.68
N ALA A 74 12.11 -15.83 -8.25
CA ALA A 74 11.92 -14.44 -8.67
C ALA A 74 11.91 -14.27 -10.21
N LYS A 75 11.22 -15.14 -10.93
CA LYS A 75 11.20 -15.18 -12.42
C LYS A 75 10.67 -13.86 -13.00
N HIS A 76 9.63 -13.32 -12.43
CA HIS A 76 9.06 -12.05 -12.89
C HIS A 76 9.98 -10.87 -12.58
N THR A 77 10.62 -10.84 -11.43
CA THR A 77 11.66 -9.84 -11.12
C THR A 77 12.85 -9.93 -12.10
N GLN A 78 13.25 -11.14 -12.53
CA GLN A 78 14.25 -11.31 -13.60
C GLN A 78 13.80 -10.69 -14.92
N GLU A 79 12.52 -10.85 -15.29
CA GLU A 79 11.96 -10.23 -16.51
C GLU A 79 11.99 -8.68 -16.40
N PHE A 80 11.64 -8.13 -15.26
CA PHE A 80 11.78 -6.68 -15.02
C PHE A 80 13.22 -6.22 -15.24
N VAL A 81 14.20 -6.89 -14.63
CA VAL A 81 15.61 -6.56 -14.79
C VAL A 81 16.05 -6.64 -16.24
N LYS A 82 15.71 -7.72 -16.96
CA LYS A 82 16.02 -7.88 -18.40
C LYS A 82 15.42 -6.74 -19.22
N LYS A 83 14.17 -6.37 -18.96
CA LYS A 83 13.47 -5.30 -19.67
C LYS A 83 14.17 -3.95 -19.57
N TYR A 84 14.76 -3.63 -18.40
CA TYR A 84 15.30 -2.31 -18.13
C TYR A 84 16.83 -2.22 -18.12
N THR A 85 17.56 -3.33 -18.25
CA THR A 85 19.03 -3.35 -18.19
C THR A 85 19.68 -2.39 -19.19
N ALA A 86 19.20 -2.33 -20.43
CA ALA A 86 19.78 -1.43 -21.44
C ALA A 86 19.45 0.05 -21.11
N GLN A 87 18.22 0.33 -20.70
CA GLN A 87 17.77 1.68 -20.42
C GLN A 87 18.40 2.24 -19.15
N SER A 88 18.69 1.44 -18.11
CA SER A 88 19.33 1.88 -16.88
C SER A 88 20.75 2.40 -17.06
N LYS A 89 21.39 2.07 -18.20
CA LYS A 89 22.74 2.53 -18.57
C LYS A 89 22.75 3.85 -19.34
N THR A 90 21.58 4.42 -19.66
CA THR A 90 21.49 5.73 -20.29
C THR A 90 21.57 6.84 -19.25
N ALA A 91 21.96 8.06 -19.64
CA ALA A 91 22.06 9.21 -18.72
C ALA A 91 20.75 9.49 -17.98
N THR A 92 19.60 9.39 -18.66
CA THR A 92 18.29 9.55 -18.04
C THR A 92 17.85 8.33 -17.22
N GLY A 93 18.29 7.13 -17.58
CA GLY A 93 18.02 5.88 -16.87
C GLY A 93 18.85 5.76 -15.58
N GLU A 94 20.02 6.36 -15.54
CA GLU A 94 20.87 6.33 -14.35
C GLU A 94 20.18 6.98 -13.16
N ASP A 95 19.54 8.12 -13.34
CA ASP A 95 18.84 8.83 -12.27
C ASP A 95 17.52 8.17 -11.86
N THR A 96 16.80 7.56 -12.79
CA THR A 96 15.41 7.10 -12.58
C THR A 96 15.29 5.59 -12.38
N LEU A 97 16.08 4.79 -13.08
CA LEU A 97 16.00 3.33 -13.07
C LEU A 97 17.04 2.67 -12.17
N LYS A 98 18.23 3.25 -12.03
CA LYS A 98 19.30 2.65 -11.23
C LYS A 98 18.88 2.31 -9.80
N PRO A 99 18.21 3.20 -9.02
CA PRO A 99 17.75 2.85 -7.68
C PRO A 99 16.79 1.67 -7.67
N VAL A 100 15.90 1.59 -8.66
CA VAL A 100 14.91 0.51 -8.76
C VAL A 100 15.57 -0.81 -9.19
N MET A 101 16.53 -0.74 -10.09
CA MET A 101 17.33 -1.90 -10.52
C MET A 101 18.19 -2.46 -9.37
N GLU A 102 18.76 -1.61 -8.53
CA GLU A 102 19.48 -2.02 -7.33
C GLU A 102 18.57 -2.74 -6.33
N MET A 103 17.33 -2.28 -6.18
CA MET A 103 16.33 -2.97 -5.36
C MET A 103 15.96 -4.34 -5.95
N ALA A 104 15.74 -4.43 -7.26
CA ALA A 104 15.45 -5.69 -7.93
C ALA A 104 16.62 -6.67 -7.82
N ALA A 105 17.87 -6.17 -7.96
CA ALA A 105 19.07 -6.99 -7.82
C ALA A 105 19.22 -7.63 -6.43
N LYS A 106 18.79 -6.93 -5.36
CA LYS A 106 18.79 -7.52 -4.00
C LYS A 106 17.81 -8.69 -3.91
N VAL A 107 16.62 -8.56 -4.50
CA VAL A 107 15.64 -9.65 -4.55
C VAL A 107 16.20 -10.86 -5.30
N LEU A 108 16.88 -10.62 -6.43
CA LEU A 108 17.50 -11.71 -7.19
C LEU A 108 18.64 -12.37 -6.44
N ALA A 109 19.46 -11.60 -5.71
CA ALA A 109 20.51 -12.15 -4.85
C ALA A 109 19.93 -13.05 -3.74
N ASP A 110 18.83 -12.67 -3.12
CA ASP A 110 18.12 -13.50 -2.13
C ASP A 110 17.51 -14.76 -2.77
N ALA A 111 17.02 -14.67 -4.01
CA ALA A 111 16.53 -15.82 -4.76
C ALA A 111 17.67 -16.81 -5.08
N ASP A 112 18.80 -16.31 -5.58
CA ASP A 112 19.99 -17.12 -5.89
C ASP A 112 20.58 -17.78 -4.64
N ALA A 113 20.52 -17.11 -3.50
CA ALA A 113 20.92 -17.66 -2.21
C ALA A 113 19.91 -18.67 -1.62
N GLY A 114 18.72 -18.83 -2.22
CA GLY A 114 17.67 -19.72 -1.73
C GLY A 114 16.99 -19.24 -0.45
N VAL A 115 17.11 -17.94 -0.12
CA VAL A 115 16.54 -17.34 1.09
C VAL A 115 15.31 -16.47 0.82
N LEU A 116 14.89 -16.35 -0.44
CA LEU A 116 13.73 -15.54 -0.83
C LEU A 116 12.42 -16.29 -0.52
N ASN A 117 12.13 -16.46 0.77
CA ASN A 117 10.88 -17.08 1.23
C ASN A 117 9.70 -16.09 1.17
N TYR A 118 8.51 -16.59 1.50
CA TYR A 118 7.28 -15.81 1.51
C TYR A 118 7.38 -14.52 2.34
N ASN A 119 7.95 -14.58 3.54
CA ASN A 119 8.04 -13.42 4.43
C ASN A 119 8.97 -12.34 3.86
N ASN A 120 10.12 -12.74 3.32
CA ASN A 120 11.08 -11.82 2.72
C ASN A 120 10.47 -11.11 1.50
N LEU A 121 9.81 -11.88 0.63
CA LEU A 121 9.16 -11.34 -0.57
C LEU A 121 7.96 -10.44 -0.22
N LYS A 122 7.13 -10.84 0.75
CA LYS A 122 6.02 -10.03 1.28
C LYS A 122 6.52 -8.72 1.88
N ASN A 123 7.56 -8.77 2.70
CA ASN A 123 8.13 -7.60 3.35
C ASN A 123 8.71 -6.62 2.32
N PHE A 124 9.39 -7.13 1.30
CA PHE A 124 9.92 -6.30 0.22
C PHE A 124 8.79 -5.64 -0.58
N ARG A 125 7.74 -6.37 -0.89
CA ARG A 125 6.52 -5.82 -1.52
C ARG A 125 5.89 -4.70 -0.70
N THR A 126 5.80 -4.89 0.62
CA THR A 126 5.27 -3.87 1.55
C THR A 126 6.15 -2.62 1.55
N PHE A 127 7.47 -2.79 1.60
CA PHE A 127 8.43 -1.69 1.50
C PHE A 127 8.25 -0.87 0.23
N LEU A 128 8.10 -1.49 -0.93
CA LEU A 128 7.85 -0.78 -2.19
C LEU A 128 6.55 0.04 -2.15
N ARG A 129 5.48 -0.54 -1.60
CA ARG A 129 4.18 0.14 -1.45
C ARG A 129 4.25 1.34 -0.53
N GLU A 130 4.97 1.24 0.58
CA GLU A 130 5.12 2.33 1.55
C GLU A 130 5.92 3.49 0.96
N ASN A 131 6.94 3.22 0.17
CA ASN A 131 7.68 4.24 -0.54
C ASN A 131 6.85 4.93 -1.63
N GLU A 132 6.01 4.18 -2.36
CA GLU A 132 5.06 4.72 -3.31
C GLU A 132 4.00 5.59 -2.60
N ALA A 133 3.41 5.09 -1.51
CA ALA A 133 2.41 5.82 -0.74
C ALA A 133 2.96 7.13 -0.15
N SER A 134 4.20 7.13 0.32
CA SER A 134 4.88 8.33 0.82
C SER A 134 5.03 9.41 -0.25
N ALA A 135 5.37 9.05 -1.49
CA ALA A 135 5.47 9.97 -2.61
C ALA A 135 4.11 10.51 -3.05
N THR A 136 3.07 9.65 -3.06
CA THR A 136 1.70 10.03 -3.47
C THR A 136 0.99 10.88 -2.42
N ALA A 137 1.25 10.61 -1.15
CA ALA A 137 0.68 11.33 0.00
C ALA A 137 1.11 12.81 0.06
N ALA A 138 2.22 13.15 -0.57
CA ALA A 138 2.65 14.53 -0.72
C ALA A 138 1.83 15.32 -1.76
N GLY A 139 0.81 14.72 -2.39
CA GLY A 139 0.04 15.33 -3.48
C GLY A 139 0.86 15.51 -4.77
N ALA A 140 2.08 14.98 -4.80
CA ALA A 140 2.92 14.96 -5.98
C ALA A 140 2.49 13.81 -6.91
N LYS A 141 2.46 14.06 -8.21
CA LYS A 141 2.47 12.95 -9.18
C LYS A 141 3.70 12.10 -8.91
N LEU A 142 3.55 10.78 -8.92
CA LEU A 142 4.68 9.88 -8.90
C LEU A 142 5.70 10.33 -9.95
N ASP A 143 6.93 10.58 -9.51
CA ASP A 143 8.03 10.85 -10.41
C ASP A 143 8.35 9.61 -11.27
N ALA A 144 9.32 9.72 -12.15
CA ALA A 144 9.69 8.61 -13.03
C ALA A 144 10.16 7.38 -12.23
N THR A 145 10.90 7.59 -11.15
CA THR A 145 11.38 6.53 -10.25
C THR A 145 10.20 5.85 -9.53
N GLY A 146 9.28 6.63 -8.97
CA GLY A 146 8.08 6.09 -8.30
C GLY A 146 7.20 5.24 -9.21
N ARG A 147 7.05 5.64 -10.49
CA ARG A 147 6.33 4.81 -11.48
C ARG A 147 7.03 3.48 -11.73
N LYS A 148 8.36 3.45 -11.73
CA LYS A 148 9.15 2.22 -11.89
C LYS A 148 9.13 1.35 -10.64
N MET A 149 9.11 1.95 -9.45
CA MET A 149 8.87 1.22 -8.20
C MET A 149 7.50 0.54 -8.19
N LYS A 150 6.46 1.23 -8.66
CA LYS A 150 5.13 0.65 -8.81
C LYS A 150 5.10 -0.50 -9.82
N GLU A 151 5.83 -0.39 -10.90
CA GLU A 151 5.98 -1.47 -11.87
C GLU A 151 6.71 -2.67 -11.24
N LEU A 152 7.83 -2.46 -10.56
CA LEU A 152 8.55 -3.52 -9.81
C LEU A 152 7.63 -4.18 -8.77
N TYR A 153 6.83 -3.41 -8.04
CA TYR A 153 5.83 -3.94 -7.11
C TYR A 153 4.89 -4.96 -7.79
N SER A 154 4.47 -4.70 -9.03
CA SER A 154 3.61 -5.62 -9.77
C SER A 154 4.34 -6.94 -10.10
N TYR A 155 5.60 -6.88 -10.52
CA TYR A 155 6.41 -8.07 -10.78
C TYR A 155 6.68 -8.88 -9.51
N ILE A 156 7.02 -8.22 -8.40
CA ILE A 156 7.18 -8.88 -7.09
C ILE A 156 5.87 -9.53 -6.62
N SER A 157 4.74 -8.90 -6.90
CA SER A 157 3.43 -9.47 -6.56
C SER A 157 3.12 -10.75 -7.33
N LEU A 158 3.58 -10.86 -8.59
CA LEU A 158 3.50 -12.09 -9.37
C LEU A 158 4.44 -13.17 -8.83
N ASP A 159 5.69 -12.84 -8.50
CA ASP A 159 6.62 -13.79 -7.86
C ASP A 159 6.07 -14.32 -6.53
N LEU A 160 5.40 -13.44 -5.76
CA LEU A 160 4.75 -13.85 -4.50
C LEU A 160 3.56 -14.78 -4.74
N ALA A 161 2.76 -14.52 -5.79
CA ALA A 161 1.64 -15.38 -6.16
C ALA A 161 2.13 -16.77 -6.59
N ASP A 162 3.17 -16.83 -7.44
CA ASP A 162 3.78 -18.10 -7.87
C ASP A 162 4.31 -18.89 -6.66
N LEU A 163 4.99 -18.20 -5.72
CA LEU A 163 5.49 -18.85 -4.51
C LEU A 163 4.37 -19.46 -3.67
N VAL A 164 3.23 -18.75 -3.53
CA VAL A 164 2.07 -19.29 -2.79
C VAL A 164 1.44 -20.47 -3.52
N GLU A 165 1.42 -20.47 -4.85
CA GLU A 165 0.95 -21.62 -5.63
C GLU A 165 1.86 -22.84 -5.47
N ASP A 166 3.18 -22.65 -5.49
CA ASP A 166 4.16 -23.73 -5.42
C ASP A 166 4.33 -24.28 -4.00
N ALA A 167 4.34 -23.40 -2.99
CA ALA A 167 4.65 -23.72 -1.61
C ALA A 167 3.41 -23.95 -0.72
N GLY A 168 2.25 -23.48 -1.19
CA GLY A 168 1.03 -23.42 -0.41
C GLY A 168 0.12 -24.63 -0.59
N ASN A 169 -0.73 -24.83 0.39
CA ASN A 169 -1.91 -25.68 0.29
C ASN A 169 -3.16 -24.84 0.00
N ASP A 170 -4.33 -25.47 -0.11
CA ASP A 170 -5.59 -24.78 -0.43
C ASP A 170 -5.94 -23.68 0.58
N VAL A 171 -5.57 -23.87 1.86
CA VAL A 171 -5.81 -22.89 2.91
C VAL A 171 -4.97 -21.64 2.69
N SER A 172 -3.67 -21.76 2.38
CA SER A 172 -2.79 -20.63 2.11
C SER A 172 -3.15 -19.90 0.83
N ARG A 173 -3.52 -20.63 -0.24
CA ARG A 173 -3.96 -20.06 -1.51
C ARG A 173 -5.24 -19.24 -1.34
N LEU A 174 -6.23 -19.77 -0.63
CA LEU A 174 -7.47 -19.06 -0.33
C LEU A 174 -7.19 -17.81 0.53
N ALA A 175 -6.40 -17.94 1.59
CA ALA A 175 -6.03 -16.83 2.46
C ALA A 175 -5.30 -15.71 1.69
N PHE A 176 -4.42 -16.07 0.75
CA PHE A 176 -3.71 -15.10 -0.09
C PHE A 176 -4.65 -14.36 -1.04
N LYS A 177 -5.59 -15.08 -1.67
CA LYS A 177 -6.61 -14.50 -2.52
C LYS A 177 -7.48 -13.51 -1.73
N GLU A 178 -8.00 -13.91 -0.58
CA GLU A 178 -8.82 -13.05 0.29
C GLU A 178 -8.06 -11.80 0.75
N ALA A 179 -6.78 -11.93 1.12
CA ALA A 179 -5.95 -10.81 1.51
C ALA A 179 -5.77 -9.81 0.36
N ASN A 180 -5.50 -10.29 -0.85
CA ASN A 180 -5.34 -9.42 -2.03
C ASN A 180 -6.66 -8.73 -2.42
N GLU A 181 -7.80 -9.42 -2.36
CA GLU A 181 -9.12 -8.84 -2.62
C GLU A 181 -9.46 -7.76 -1.59
N TYR A 182 -9.17 -7.99 -0.32
CA TYR A 182 -9.35 -6.99 0.74
C TYR A 182 -8.47 -5.75 0.50
N VAL A 183 -7.19 -5.92 0.17
CA VAL A 183 -6.28 -4.80 -0.16
C VAL A 183 -6.80 -4.01 -1.35
N ALA A 184 -7.23 -4.68 -2.42
CA ALA A 184 -7.75 -4.03 -3.61
C ALA A 184 -9.02 -3.22 -3.30
N LYS A 185 -9.93 -3.75 -2.48
CA LYS A 185 -11.15 -3.08 -2.04
C LYS A 185 -10.85 -1.83 -1.20
N MET A 186 -9.88 -1.93 -0.28
CA MET A 186 -9.58 -0.88 0.68
C MET A 186 -8.62 0.20 0.15
N GLN A 187 -7.99 0.01 -1.02
CA GLN A 187 -7.04 0.98 -1.58
C GLN A 187 -7.64 2.39 -1.78
N GLY A 188 -8.90 2.47 -2.20
CA GLY A 188 -9.60 3.75 -2.36
C GLY A 188 -9.81 4.47 -1.03
N GLU A 189 -10.21 3.75 -0.01
CA GLU A 189 -10.47 4.28 1.35
C GLU A 189 -9.17 4.76 2.01
N LEU A 190 -8.09 3.99 1.88
CA LEU A 190 -6.77 4.39 2.39
C LEU A 190 -6.21 5.63 1.70
N GLY A 191 -6.45 5.81 0.41
CA GLY A 191 -6.04 7.00 -0.32
C GLY A 191 -6.67 8.26 0.27
N ALA A 192 -7.95 8.22 0.60
CA ALA A 192 -8.66 9.33 1.22
C ALA A 192 -8.18 9.60 2.66
N ILE A 193 -7.98 8.56 3.47
CA ILE A 193 -7.46 8.66 4.83
C ILE A 193 -6.03 9.22 4.83
N THR A 194 -5.18 8.75 3.93
CA THR A 194 -3.80 9.23 3.79
C THR A 194 -3.76 10.68 3.31
N TYR A 195 -4.65 11.06 2.40
CA TYR A 195 -4.78 12.44 1.96
C TYR A 195 -5.16 13.37 3.13
N LEU A 196 -6.15 13.00 3.94
CA LEU A 196 -6.56 13.76 5.13
C LEU A 196 -5.42 13.88 6.16
N ASP A 197 -4.70 12.80 6.45
CA ASP A 197 -3.56 12.80 7.38
C ASP A 197 -2.47 13.78 6.91
N ASN A 198 -2.18 13.83 5.61
CA ASN A 198 -1.14 14.71 5.07
C ASN A 198 -1.58 16.16 4.97
N VAL A 199 -2.83 16.41 4.63
CA VAL A 199 -3.40 17.75 4.58
C VAL A 199 -3.39 18.37 5.98
N ILE A 200 -3.69 17.59 7.01
CA ILE A 200 -3.69 18.03 8.42
C ILE A 200 -2.27 18.15 8.97
N ALA A 201 -1.38 17.22 8.66
CA ALA A 201 0.01 17.20 9.15
C ALA A 201 0.86 18.36 8.63
N LYS A 202 0.54 18.92 7.45
CA LYS A 202 1.26 20.06 6.86
C LYS A 202 0.88 21.42 7.46
N GLY A 203 -0.04 21.46 8.44
CA GLY A 203 -0.45 22.72 9.08
C GLY A 203 -1.18 23.71 8.15
N ASP A 204 -1.35 23.36 6.87
CA ASP A 204 -1.98 24.21 5.84
C ASP A 204 -3.51 24.21 5.93
N VAL A 205 -4.07 23.40 6.82
CA VAL A 205 -5.51 23.29 6.97
C VAL A 205 -5.86 23.47 8.42
N THR A 206 -6.28 24.66 8.74
CA THR A 206 -7.15 24.84 9.91
C THR A 206 -8.31 23.84 9.77
N ALA A 207 -8.78 23.30 10.87
CA ALA A 207 -9.94 22.39 10.91
C ALA A 207 -11.12 22.88 10.05
N ASN A 208 -11.26 24.20 9.83
CA ASN A 208 -12.18 24.85 8.91
C ASN A 208 -11.98 24.49 7.43
N LYS A 209 -10.76 24.23 6.97
CA LYS A 209 -10.53 23.79 5.58
C LYS A 209 -10.79 22.29 5.42
N ALA A 210 -10.48 21.47 6.43
CA ALA A 210 -10.81 20.05 6.42
C ALA A 210 -12.32 19.84 6.31
N LEU A 211 -13.13 20.63 7.01
CA LEU A 211 -14.60 20.60 6.96
C LEU A 211 -15.19 21.11 5.62
N LYS A 212 -14.45 21.89 4.83
CA LYS A 212 -14.90 22.30 3.48
C LYS A 212 -14.75 21.22 2.42
N TYR A 213 -13.98 20.16 2.70
CA TYR A 213 -13.80 19.00 1.81
C TYR A 213 -14.64 17.79 2.26
N VAL A 214 -15.41 17.92 3.33
CA VAL A 214 -16.46 17.01 3.79
C VAL A 214 -17.83 17.59 3.42
#